data_7a9f77bf2dbf3f1c6ca199ba5603a7b1
#
_entry.id   7a9f77bf2dbf3f1c6ca199ba5603a7b1
#
_cell.length_a   1.000
_cell.length_b   1.000
_cell.length_c   1.000
_cell.angle_alpha   90.00
_cell.angle_beta   90.00
_cell.angle_gamma   90.00
#
_symmetry.space_group_name_H-M   'P 1'
#
loop_
_entity.id
_entity.type
_entity.pdbx_description
1 polymer ?
#
loop_
_entity_poly.entity_id
_entity_poly.type
_entity_poly.pdbx_seq_one_letter_code
_entity_poly.pdbx_strand_id
1 'polypeptide(L)'
;SEKILPKSKEIALRLIYIYSGLTALCALSYWVFGMGKFDSLTHSMTTIATGGFSNYNQSIGYFDSVPIEISSMIFIILGSIPFIAYIKFISGNKKIFLNDIQIRTFIKIIIISIIILSIYLLFNNNGNFSLRSIFFNTISILTGTGYVNAEFDGWGSFPLTIFLALMFIGGCAGST
;
A
#
# COMPACT_ATOMS: atom_id res chain seq x y z
N SER A 1 7.70 -2.32 -37.95
CA SER A 1 7.23 -3.17 -36.83
C SER A 1 8.36 -3.74 -35.96
N GLU A 2 9.59 -3.89 -36.49
CA GLU A 2 10.73 -4.49 -35.77
C GLU A 2 11.31 -3.65 -34.63
N LYS A 3 11.11 -2.32 -34.63
CA LYS A 3 11.62 -1.43 -33.56
C LYS A 3 10.76 -1.40 -32.29
N ILE A 4 9.54 -1.92 -32.29
CA ILE A 4 8.61 -1.89 -31.15
C ILE A 4 8.89 -3.06 -30.19
N LEU A 5 9.16 -4.24 -30.72
CA LEU A 5 9.42 -5.45 -29.95
C LEU A 5 10.64 -5.37 -29.00
N PRO A 6 11.83 -4.92 -29.44
CA PRO A 6 12.98 -4.81 -28.53
C PRO A 6 12.76 -3.78 -27.42
N LYS A 7 12.04 -2.70 -27.71
CA LYS A 7 11.72 -1.67 -26.70
C LYS A 7 10.73 -2.18 -25.66
N SER A 8 9.74 -2.97 -26.04
CA SER A 8 8.77 -3.59 -25.12
C SER A 8 9.46 -4.60 -24.20
N LYS A 9 10.38 -5.41 -24.72
CA LYS A 9 11.17 -6.36 -23.92
C LYS A 9 12.03 -5.65 -22.88
N GLU A 10 12.66 -4.54 -23.24
CA GLU A 10 13.48 -3.76 -22.30
C GLU A 10 12.63 -3.16 -21.17
N ILE A 11 11.45 -2.61 -21.50
CA ILE A 11 10.52 -2.10 -20.49
C ILE A 11 10.05 -3.22 -19.55
N ALA A 12 9.66 -4.37 -20.09
CA ALA A 12 9.22 -5.52 -19.31
C ALA A 12 10.32 -5.99 -18.33
N LEU A 13 11.57 -6.11 -18.79
CA LEU A 13 12.68 -6.48 -17.92
C LEU A 13 12.90 -5.45 -16.79
N ARG A 14 12.85 -4.17 -17.09
CA ARG A 14 12.98 -3.12 -16.07
C ARG A 14 11.85 -3.21 -15.03
N LEU A 15 10.61 -3.48 -15.45
CA LEU A 15 9.48 -3.69 -14.54
C LEU A 15 9.71 -4.89 -13.63
N ILE A 16 10.17 -6.02 -14.17
CA ILE A 16 10.49 -7.22 -13.38
C ILE A 16 11.56 -6.92 -12.33
N TYR A 17 12.63 -6.21 -12.70
CA TYR A 17 13.69 -5.86 -11.75
C TYR A 17 13.18 -4.93 -10.64
N ILE A 18 12.34 -3.93 -10.96
CA ILE A 18 11.77 -3.02 -9.97
C ILE A 18 10.85 -3.79 -9.03
N TYR A 19 9.94 -4.60 -9.59
CA TYR A 19 9.01 -5.41 -8.81
C TYR A 19 9.74 -6.37 -7.86
N SER A 20 10.68 -7.14 -8.39
CA SER A 20 11.47 -8.09 -7.60
C SER A 20 12.32 -7.38 -6.54
N GLY A 21 12.90 -6.24 -6.88
CA GLY A 21 13.68 -5.42 -5.95
C GLY A 21 12.84 -4.89 -4.79
N LEU A 22 11.65 -4.34 -5.07
CA LEU A 22 10.73 -3.88 -4.04
C LEU A 22 10.25 -5.04 -3.16
N THR A 23 9.93 -6.19 -3.76
CA THR A 23 9.52 -7.39 -3.02
C THR A 23 10.64 -7.89 -2.10
N ALA A 24 11.88 -7.94 -2.57
CA ALA A 24 13.03 -8.34 -1.77
C ALA A 24 13.29 -7.37 -0.60
N LEU A 25 13.21 -6.06 -0.84
CA LEU A 25 13.34 -5.04 0.20
C LEU A 25 12.21 -5.15 1.24
N CYS A 26 10.98 -5.40 0.80
CA CYS A 26 9.84 -5.62 1.68
C CYS A 26 10.05 -6.87 2.55
N ALA A 27 10.45 -7.99 1.95
CA ALA A 27 10.74 -9.23 2.67
C ALA A 27 11.84 -9.04 3.72
N LEU A 28 12.91 -8.34 3.35
CA LEU A 28 14.01 -8.04 4.26
C LEU A 28 13.54 -7.19 5.44
N SER A 29 12.72 -6.16 5.19
CA SER A 29 12.21 -5.30 6.25
C SER A 29 11.28 -6.07 7.20
N TYR A 30 10.39 -6.91 6.69
CA TYR A 30 9.53 -7.76 7.51
C TYR A 30 10.34 -8.72 8.38
N TRP A 31 11.36 -9.35 7.81
CA TRP A 31 12.23 -10.26 8.55
C TRP A 31 13.02 -9.52 9.65
N VAL A 32 13.59 -8.37 9.36
CA VAL A 32 14.30 -7.54 10.34
C VAL A 32 13.39 -7.10 11.48
N PHE A 33 12.12 -6.83 11.18
CA PHE A 33 11.12 -6.42 12.19
C PHE A 33 10.47 -7.60 12.94
N GLY A 34 10.93 -8.84 12.70
CA GLY A 34 10.57 -10.00 13.51
C GLY A 34 9.61 -11.00 12.88
N MET A 35 9.21 -10.84 11.60
CA MET A 35 8.48 -11.89 10.90
C MET A 35 9.35 -13.12 10.67
N GLY A 36 8.77 -14.31 10.73
CA GLY A 36 9.42 -15.54 10.29
C GLY A 36 9.83 -15.47 8.82
N LYS A 37 10.87 -16.22 8.42
CA LYS A 37 11.39 -16.17 7.04
C LYS A 37 10.32 -16.49 5.99
N PHE A 38 9.47 -17.48 6.24
CA PHE A 38 8.39 -17.86 5.34
C PHE A 38 7.34 -16.76 5.27
N ASP A 39 6.91 -16.22 6.42
CA ASP A 39 5.93 -15.15 6.48
C ASP A 39 6.44 -13.86 5.83
N SER A 40 7.71 -13.51 6.05
CA SER A 40 8.33 -12.34 5.40
C SER A 40 8.28 -12.44 3.88
N LEU A 41 8.55 -13.62 3.33
CA LEU A 41 8.52 -13.84 1.88
C LEU A 41 7.10 -13.80 1.35
N THR A 42 6.17 -14.55 1.95
CA THR A 42 4.78 -14.63 1.46
C THR A 42 4.06 -13.29 1.58
N HIS A 43 4.17 -12.61 2.74
CA HIS A 43 3.54 -11.29 2.92
C HIS A 43 4.18 -10.21 2.03
N SER A 44 5.50 -10.24 1.79
CA SER A 44 6.10 -9.25 0.88
C SER A 44 5.58 -9.36 -0.55
N MET A 45 5.39 -10.57 -1.05
CA MET A 45 4.83 -10.80 -2.38
C MET A 45 3.41 -10.24 -2.47
N THR A 46 2.56 -10.51 -1.47
CA THR A 46 1.17 -10.02 -1.46
C THR A 46 1.07 -8.53 -1.12
N THR A 47 2.04 -7.95 -0.39
CA THR A 47 2.12 -6.52 -0.12
C THR A 47 2.43 -5.73 -1.39
N ILE A 48 3.47 -6.11 -2.13
CA ILE A 48 3.88 -5.39 -3.36
C ILE A 48 2.87 -5.61 -4.49
N ALA A 49 2.25 -6.80 -4.54
CA ALA A 49 1.15 -7.07 -5.47
C ALA A 49 -0.18 -6.42 -5.07
N THR A 50 -0.22 -5.68 -3.95
CA THR A 50 -1.46 -5.14 -3.37
C THR A 50 -2.59 -6.17 -3.28
N GLY A 51 -2.23 -7.43 -2.96
CA GLY A 51 -3.16 -8.55 -2.94
C GLY A 51 -3.75 -8.88 -1.57
N GLY A 52 -3.08 -8.47 -0.47
CA GLY A 52 -3.57 -8.58 0.91
C GLY A 52 -3.79 -9.99 1.47
N PHE A 53 -3.26 -11.00 0.80
CA PHE A 53 -3.35 -12.37 1.31
C PHE A 53 -2.39 -12.57 2.49
N SER A 54 -2.89 -13.19 3.54
CA SER A 54 -2.15 -13.52 4.75
C SER A 54 -2.30 -15.00 5.10
N ASN A 55 -1.28 -15.55 5.76
CA ASN A 55 -1.32 -16.89 6.32
C ASN A 55 -2.17 -16.97 7.61
N TYR A 56 -2.62 -15.81 8.11
CA TYR A 56 -3.31 -15.67 9.39
C TYR A 56 -4.67 -14.99 9.22
N ASN A 57 -5.69 -15.45 9.94
CA ASN A 57 -7.03 -14.87 9.90
C ASN A 57 -7.07 -13.41 10.34
N GLN A 58 -6.17 -13.02 11.25
CA GLN A 58 -6.03 -11.63 11.73
C GLN A 58 -5.21 -10.74 10.78
N SER A 59 -4.79 -11.25 9.64
CA SER A 59 -3.99 -10.54 8.64
C SER A 59 -2.69 -10.00 9.27
N ILE A 60 -2.28 -8.76 8.94
CA ILE A 60 -1.09 -8.12 9.53
C ILE A 60 -1.26 -7.88 11.04
N GLY A 61 -2.49 -7.76 11.52
CA GLY A 61 -2.79 -7.64 12.96
C GLY A 61 -2.28 -8.81 13.80
N TYR A 62 -2.10 -9.98 13.20
CA TYR A 62 -1.53 -11.16 13.90
C TYR A 62 -0.16 -10.89 14.51
N PHE A 63 0.66 -10.09 13.86
CA PHE A 63 2.03 -9.83 14.33
C PHE A 63 2.10 -8.83 15.48
N ASP A 64 1.05 -8.06 15.74
CA ASP A 64 0.95 -7.01 16.78
C ASP A 64 2.24 -6.19 16.91
N SER A 65 2.79 -5.77 15.76
CA SER A 65 4.09 -5.10 15.66
C SER A 65 3.99 -3.81 14.89
N VAL A 66 4.20 -2.69 15.59
CA VAL A 66 4.20 -1.35 14.98
C VAL A 66 5.20 -1.22 13.81
N PRO A 67 6.45 -1.71 13.91
CA PRO A 67 7.39 -1.66 12.79
C PRO A 67 6.91 -2.44 11.56
N ILE A 68 6.27 -3.60 11.75
CA ILE A 68 5.71 -4.39 10.65
C ILE A 68 4.57 -3.65 9.98
N GLU A 69 3.66 -3.06 10.75
CA GLU A 69 2.53 -2.30 10.21
C GLU A 69 3.00 -1.05 9.43
N ILE A 70 3.95 -0.29 9.98
CA ILE A 70 4.52 0.88 9.28
C ILE A 70 5.23 0.45 8.00
N SER A 71 6.02 -0.61 8.05
CA SER A 71 6.66 -1.18 6.87
C SER A 71 5.62 -1.59 5.83
N SER A 72 4.56 -2.28 6.24
CA SER A 72 3.45 -2.67 5.34
C SER A 72 2.85 -1.46 4.66
N MET A 73 2.50 -0.40 5.40
CA MET A 73 1.93 0.83 4.84
C MET A 73 2.85 1.46 3.79
N ILE A 74 4.15 1.54 4.08
CA ILE A 74 5.14 2.10 3.14
C ILE A 74 5.18 1.26 1.86
N PHE A 75 5.30 -0.06 1.97
CA PHE A 75 5.42 -0.91 0.80
C PHE A 75 4.11 -1.07 0.02
N ILE A 76 2.94 -1.00 0.67
CA ILE A 76 1.64 -0.89 0.01
C ILE A 76 1.58 0.38 -0.85
N ILE A 77 1.97 1.53 -0.31
CA ILE A 77 2.02 2.79 -1.06
C ILE A 77 2.99 2.68 -2.23
N LEU A 78 4.19 2.12 -2.02
CA LEU A 78 5.18 1.92 -3.08
C LEU A 78 4.65 1.00 -4.19
N GLY A 79 3.96 -0.10 -3.85
CA GLY A 79 3.31 -0.98 -4.83
C GLY A 79 2.20 -0.27 -5.60
N SER A 80 1.52 0.69 -4.98
CA SER A 80 0.40 1.45 -5.56
C SER A 80 0.82 2.65 -6.42
N ILE A 81 2.13 2.93 -6.56
CA ILE A 81 2.68 3.97 -7.44
C ILE A 81 2.89 3.39 -8.85
N PRO A 82 2.64 4.17 -9.94
CA PRO A 82 2.85 3.69 -11.29
C PRO A 82 4.28 3.22 -11.53
N PHE A 83 4.48 2.01 -12.03
CA PHE A 83 5.83 1.46 -12.27
C PHE A 83 6.64 2.28 -13.27
N ILE A 84 5.98 2.97 -14.20
CA ILE A 84 6.63 3.90 -15.12
C ILE A 84 7.33 5.05 -14.38
N ALA A 85 6.82 5.46 -13.21
CA ALA A 85 7.48 6.49 -12.41
C ALA A 85 8.86 6.02 -11.90
N TYR A 86 8.97 4.75 -11.50
CA TYR A 86 10.26 4.17 -11.10
C TYR A 86 11.26 4.12 -12.27
N ILE A 87 10.80 3.73 -13.46
CA ILE A 87 11.64 3.72 -14.66
C ILE A 87 12.16 5.13 -14.97
N LYS A 88 11.30 6.14 -14.94
CA LYS A 88 11.67 7.55 -15.12
C LYS A 88 12.65 8.04 -14.06
N PHE A 89 12.44 7.62 -12.81
CA PHE A 89 13.34 7.96 -11.69
C PHE A 89 14.74 7.40 -11.90
N ILE A 90 14.85 6.11 -12.24
CA ILE A 90 16.14 5.44 -12.54
C ILE A 90 16.80 6.07 -13.79
N SER A 91 16.01 6.54 -14.74
CA SER A 91 16.50 7.22 -15.96
C SER A 91 16.92 8.68 -15.72
N GLY A 92 16.96 9.15 -14.47
CA GLY A 92 17.50 10.46 -14.07
C GLY A 92 16.46 11.53 -13.72
N ASN A 93 15.17 11.28 -13.90
CA ASN A 93 14.12 12.24 -13.49
C ASN A 93 13.79 12.09 -11.99
N LYS A 94 14.66 12.60 -11.13
CA LYS A 94 14.51 12.49 -9.67
C LYS A 94 13.27 13.18 -9.10
N LYS A 95 12.65 14.13 -9.83
CA LYS A 95 11.47 14.87 -9.39
C LYS A 95 10.15 14.22 -9.78
N ILE A 96 10.16 13.07 -10.45
CA ILE A 96 8.95 12.43 -10.98
C ILE A 96 7.90 12.17 -9.89
N PHE A 97 8.32 11.67 -8.72
CA PHE A 97 7.40 11.36 -7.61
C PHE A 97 6.71 12.61 -7.04
N LEU A 98 7.34 13.79 -7.17
CA LEU A 98 6.77 15.05 -6.71
C LEU A 98 5.93 15.75 -7.77
N ASN A 99 6.23 15.52 -9.05
CA ASN A 99 5.62 16.25 -10.16
C ASN A 99 4.47 15.48 -10.83
N ASP A 100 4.41 14.16 -10.64
CA ASP A 100 3.35 13.34 -11.23
C ASP A 100 2.00 13.64 -10.58
N ILE A 101 1.03 13.95 -11.41
CA ILE A 101 -0.30 14.38 -10.97
C ILE A 101 -1.06 13.22 -10.29
N GLN A 102 -0.89 11.98 -10.79
CA GLN A 102 -1.56 10.81 -10.23
C GLN A 102 -1.04 10.52 -8.83
N ILE A 103 0.28 10.50 -8.65
CA ILE A 103 0.91 10.25 -7.34
C ILE A 103 0.49 11.32 -6.33
N ARG A 104 0.52 12.60 -6.73
CA ARG A 104 0.09 13.70 -5.86
C ARG A 104 -1.38 13.60 -5.47
N THR A 105 -2.25 13.26 -6.41
CA THR A 105 -3.68 13.10 -6.14
C THR A 105 -3.94 11.90 -5.24
N PHE A 106 -3.28 10.78 -5.48
CA PHE A 106 -3.36 9.59 -4.65
C PHE A 106 -2.97 9.87 -3.19
N ILE A 107 -1.82 10.52 -2.97
CA ILE A 107 -1.39 10.90 -1.60
C ILE A 107 -2.36 11.89 -0.96
N LYS A 108 -2.91 12.86 -1.72
CA LYS A 108 -3.93 13.78 -1.20
C LYS A 108 -5.19 13.03 -0.75
N ILE A 109 -5.67 12.07 -1.51
CA ILE A 109 -6.84 11.27 -1.15
C ILE A 109 -6.57 10.50 0.15
N ILE A 110 -5.40 9.86 0.29
CA ILE A 110 -5.01 9.18 1.54
C ILE A 110 -5.11 10.15 2.72
N ILE A 111 -4.44 11.30 2.61
CA ILE A 111 -4.38 12.28 3.71
C ILE A 111 -5.77 12.80 4.08
N ILE A 112 -6.57 13.19 3.09
CA ILE A 112 -7.93 13.72 3.29
C ILE A 112 -8.80 12.66 3.96
N SER A 113 -8.77 11.42 3.50
CA SER A 113 -9.55 10.32 4.08
C SER A 113 -9.17 10.04 5.53
N ILE A 114 -7.87 10.00 5.82
CA ILE A 114 -7.38 9.83 7.21
C ILE A 114 -7.86 10.97 8.10
N ILE A 115 -7.78 12.22 7.65
CA ILE A 115 -8.24 13.39 8.43
C ILE A 115 -9.74 13.28 8.70
N ILE A 116 -10.55 13.01 7.68
CA ILE A 116 -12.01 12.89 7.83
C ILE A 116 -12.37 11.77 8.83
N LEU A 117 -11.78 10.59 8.68
CA LEU A 117 -12.04 9.45 9.56
C LEU A 117 -11.56 9.73 10.98
N SER A 118 -10.40 10.35 11.15
CA SER A 118 -9.86 10.70 12.46
C SER A 118 -10.77 11.70 13.19
N ILE A 119 -11.22 12.74 12.51
CA ILE A 119 -12.13 13.73 13.08
C ILE A 119 -13.46 13.06 13.46
N TYR A 120 -14.04 12.27 12.56
CA TYR A 120 -15.29 11.58 12.85
C TYR A 120 -15.20 10.68 14.08
N LEU A 121 -14.15 9.86 14.18
CA LEU A 121 -13.98 8.92 15.29
C LEU A 121 -13.66 9.61 16.61
N LEU A 122 -12.95 10.74 16.57
CA LEU A 122 -12.74 11.57 17.77
C LEU A 122 -14.06 12.05 18.40
N PHE A 123 -15.03 12.43 17.57
CA PHE A 123 -16.32 12.94 18.07
C PHE A 123 -17.35 11.85 18.39
N ASN A 124 -17.27 10.67 17.75
CA ASN A 124 -18.34 9.67 17.85
C ASN A 124 -17.97 8.39 18.57
N ASN A 125 -16.70 8.11 18.85
CA ASN A 125 -16.29 6.78 19.32
C ASN A 125 -15.58 6.78 20.69
N ASN A 126 -15.81 7.79 21.55
CA ASN A 126 -15.29 7.86 22.93
C ASN A 126 -13.82 7.40 23.12
N GLY A 127 -12.97 7.56 22.11
CA GLY A 127 -11.55 7.20 22.18
C GLY A 127 -11.20 5.73 21.97
N ASN A 128 -12.14 4.87 21.67
CA ASN A 128 -11.89 3.43 21.41
C ASN A 128 -11.36 3.13 20.00
N PHE A 129 -10.43 3.94 19.50
CA PHE A 129 -9.77 3.72 18.22
C PHE A 129 -8.29 4.10 18.31
N SER A 130 -7.48 3.49 17.46
CA SER A 130 -6.07 3.84 17.29
C SER A 130 -5.88 4.63 16.02
N LEU A 131 -5.19 5.77 16.08
CA LEU A 131 -4.77 6.50 14.88
C LEU A 131 -4.02 5.59 13.92
N ARG A 132 -3.18 4.71 14.45
CA ARG A 132 -2.45 3.70 13.69
C ARG A 132 -3.38 2.82 12.85
N SER A 133 -4.49 2.37 13.43
CA SER A 133 -5.48 1.54 12.72
C SER A 133 -6.21 2.32 11.63
N ILE A 134 -6.48 3.62 11.85
CA ILE A 134 -7.09 4.48 10.82
C ILE A 134 -6.14 4.59 9.62
N PHE A 135 -4.85 4.90 9.85
CA PHE A 135 -3.85 5.01 8.81
C PHE A 135 -3.73 3.69 8.03
N PHE A 136 -3.55 2.59 8.75
CA PHE A 136 -3.34 1.28 8.14
C PHE A 136 -4.52 0.85 7.28
N ASN A 137 -5.72 0.82 7.85
CA ASN A 137 -6.91 0.35 7.14
C ASN A 137 -7.30 1.29 5.98
N THR A 138 -7.14 2.62 6.14
CA THR A 138 -7.40 3.58 5.05
C THR A 138 -6.47 3.34 3.86
N ILE A 139 -5.17 3.18 4.09
CA ILE A 139 -4.19 2.92 3.02
C ILE A 139 -4.49 1.58 2.37
N SER A 140 -4.71 0.54 3.18
CA SER A 140 -4.98 -0.81 2.70
C SER A 140 -6.24 -0.89 1.84
N ILE A 141 -7.31 -0.26 2.27
CA ILE A 141 -8.60 -0.27 1.55
C ILE A 141 -8.54 0.57 0.29
N LEU A 142 -7.99 1.80 0.36
CA LEU A 142 -7.87 2.66 -0.82
C LEU A 142 -7.05 2.01 -1.93
N THR A 143 -5.97 1.32 -1.59
CA THR A 143 -5.09 0.67 -2.57
C THR A 143 -5.67 -0.64 -3.13
N GLY A 144 -6.75 -1.15 -2.53
CA GLY A 144 -7.31 -2.45 -2.85
C GLY A 144 -6.51 -3.61 -2.25
N THR A 145 -5.51 -3.34 -1.41
CA THR A 145 -4.70 -4.40 -0.77
C THR A 145 -5.55 -5.31 0.12
N GLY A 146 -6.34 -4.74 1.03
CA GLY A 146 -7.25 -5.52 1.87
C GLY A 146 -6.61 -6.14 3.12
N TYR A 147 -5.39 -5.78 3.49
CA TYR A 147 -4.84 -6.12 4.81
C TYR A 147 -5.58 -5.41 5.92
N VAL A 148 -5.70 -6.06 7.08
CA VAL A 148 -6.32 -5.52 8.29
C VAL A 148 -5.34 -5.63 9.45
N ASN A 149 -5.25 -4.58 10.28
CA ASN A 149 -4.46 -4.62 11.52
C ASN A 149 -5.34 -4.57 12.77
N ALA A 150 -6.59 -4.13 12.63
CA ALA A 150 -7.59 -4.09 13.69
C ALA A 150 -8.99 -4.11 13.07
N GLU A 151 -9.95 -4.66 13.78
CA GLU A 151 -11.35 -4.64 13.39
C GLU A 151 -11.87 -3.19 13.33
N PHE A 152 -12.57 -2.87 12.26
CA PHE A 152 -13.16 -1.54 12.02
C PHE A 152 -14.69 -1.57 11.91
N ASP A 153 -15.31 -2.74 12.05
CA ASP A 153 -16.76 -2.90 11.99
C ASP A 153 -17.49 -2.06 13.06
N GLY A 154 -16.86 -1.89 14.22
CA GLY A 154 -17.35 -1.07 15.31
C GLY A 154 -17.20 0.45 15.12
N TRP A 155 -16.62 0.93 14.02
CA TRP A 155 -16.40 2.36 13.79
C TRP A 155 -17.67 3.12 13.36
N GLY A 156 -18.72 2.39 13.00
CA GLY A 156 -20.01 2.94 12.60
C GLY A 156 -20.22 3.02 11.08
N SER A 157 -21.41 3.41 10.66
CA SER A 157 -21.81 3.38 9.25
C SER A 157 -21.05 4.37 8.37
N PHE A 158 -20.69 5.54 8.91
CA PHE A 158 -20.00 6.58 8.13
C PHE A 158 -18.59 6.16 7.67
N PRO A 159 -17.69 5.64 8.54
CA PRO A 159 -16.41 5.09 8.10
C PRO A 159 -16.55 3.96 7.08
N LEU A 160 -17.51 3.07 7.26
CA LEU A 160 -17.77 1.99 6.31
C LEU A 160 -18.20 2.52 4.92
N THR A 161 -19.01 3.59 4.89
CA THR A 161 -19.40 4.25 3.63
C THR A 161 -18.19 4.90 2.94
N ILE A 162 -17.30 5.54 3.70
CA ILE A 162 -16.05 6.10 3.16
C ILE A 162 -15.18 4.98 2.60
N PHE A 163 -14.98 3.90 3.34
CA PHE A 163 -14.20 2.75 2.87
C PHE A 163 -14.78 2.16 1.58
N LEU A 164 -16.09 2.01 1.49
CA LEU A 164 -16.76 1.58 0.27
C LEU A 164 -16.43 2.54 -0.90
N ALA A 165 -16.50 3.84 -0.70
CA ALA A 165 -16.15 4.81 -1.74
C ALA A 165 -14.66 4.73 -2.15
N LEU A 166 -13.75 4.52 -1.19
CA LEU A 166 -12.32 4.39 -1.45
C LEU A 166 -11.99 3.14 -2.28
N MET A 167 -12.70 2.04 -2.07
CA MET A 167 -12.52 0.80 -2.86
C MET A 167 -12.73 1.00 -4.36
N PHE A 168 -13.57 1.96 -4.78
CA PHE A 168 -13.76 2.28 -6.20
C PHE A 168 -12.65 3.13 -6.80
N ILE A 169 -11.82 3.77 -5.98
CA ILE A 169 -10.73 4.64 -6.47
C ILE A 169 -9.51 3.78 -6.84
N GLY A 170 -9.08 2.91 -5.95
CA GLY A 170 -7.92 2.05 -6.15
C GLY A 170 -6.57 2.75 -6.08
N GLY A 171 -5.50 2.03 -6.44
CA GLY A 171 -4.16 2.57 -6.62
C GLY A 171 -4.01 3.39 -7.90
N CYS A 172 -2.80 3.89 -8.18
CA CYS A 172 -2.52 4.63 -9.40
C CYS A 172 -2.59 3.72 -10.64
N ALA A 173 -3.02 4.26 -11.77
CA ALA A 173 -3.04 3.51 -13.03
C ALA A 173 -1.62 3.08 -13.43
N GLY A 174 -1.43 1.78 -13.72
CA GLY A 174 -0.12 1.20 -14.05
C GLY A 174 0.75 0.89 -12.81
N SER A 175 0.14 0.77 -11.62
CA SER A 175 0.68 0.10 -10.43
C SER A 175 0.35 -1.40 -10.43
N THR A 176 0.66 -2.08 -9.36
CA THR A 176 0.21 -3.47 -9.13
C THR A 176 -1.26 -3.54 -8.80
#